data_c818bf6ad36b2dd02c51a9b6f74900f3
#
_entry.id   c818bf6ad36b2dd02c51a9b6f74900f3
#
_cell.length_a   1.000
_cell.length_b   1.000
_cell.length_c   1.000
_cell.angle_alpha   90.00
_cell.angle_beta   90.00
_cell.angle_gamma   90.00
#
_symmetry.space_group_name_H-M   'P 1'
#
loop_
_entity.id
_entity.type
_entity.pdbx_description
1 polymer ?
#
loop_
_entity_poly.entity_id
_entity_poly.type
_entity_poly.pdbx_seq_one_letter_code
_entity_poly.pdbx_strand_id
1 'polypeptide(L)'
;MLISIISQGLVWAILGLGIFMTFRILNFPDMTTEGSFPLGGAVSVTLITQGVNPFLATLAAVGAGCLAGLAVGLLYTKGKIPTLLSGILVMTSCHSIMLMIMGRANLGLLNTKQIQDVLPFSSEINQLLTGLIFVTLVILLMLFFLDTKLGQAYIATGDNPDMARSFGINTGRMELMGLVLSNGVIALAGALIAQQEGYADVSRGIGVIVVGLASLIIGEVLFKSLTLAERLVTIVVGSISYQFLVWGVIALGFNTSYLRLYSALILATCLVIPSLKDKYLKGVKLSK
;
A
#
# COMPACT_ATOMS: atom_id res chain seq x y z
N MET A 1 23.78 2.38 -3.98
CA MET A 1 22.87 3.54 -3.99
C MET A 1 21.69 3.39 -4.95
N LEU A 2 21.89 3.27 -6.29
CA LEU A 2 20.76 3.05 -7.23
C LEU A 2 19.98 1.76 -6.91
N ILE A 3 20.66 0.68 -6.59
CA ILE A 3 20.07 -0.61 -6.20
C ILE A 3 19.19 -0.43 -4.96
N SER A 4 19.63 0.33 -3.97
CA SER A 4 18.90 0.59 -2.73
C SER A 4 17.60 1.39 -3.00
N ILE A 5 17.61 2.40 -3.89
CA ILE A 5 16.42 3.17 -4.27
C ILE A 5 15.39 2.27 -4.97
N ILE A 6 15.86 1.43 -5.92
CA ILE A 6 14.97 0.51 -6.63
C ILE A 6 14.40 -0.53 -5.67
N SER A 7 15.21 -1.09 -4.78
CA SER A 7 14.78 -2.04 -3.76
C SER A 7 13.68 -1.47 -2.85
N GLN A 8 13.87 -0.25 -2.35
CA GLN A 8 12.83 0.45 -1.59
C GLN A 8 11.57 0.67 -2.45
N GLY A 9 11.74 1.15 -3.69
CA GLY A 9 10.63 1.35 -4.62
C GLY A 9 9.79 0.09 -4.84
N LEU A 10 10.42 -1.08 -4.94
CA LEU A 10 9.71 -2.37 -5.10
C LEU A 10 8.86 -2.70 -3.87
N VAL A 11 9.38 -2.52 -2.67
CA VAL A 11 8.61 -2.84 -1.45
C VAL A 11 7.47 -1.82 -1.24
N TRP A 12 7.71 -0.54 -1.50
CA TRP A 12 6.66 0.48 -1.48
C TRP A 12 5.60 0.27 -2.57
N ALA A 13 5.93 -0.40 -3.68
CA ALA A 13 4.96 -0.77 -4.71
C ALA A 13 3.91 -1.74 -4.18
N ILE A 14 4.25 -2.64 -3.24
CA ILE A 14 3.29 -3.55 -2.60
C ILE A 14 2.20 -2.75 -1.86
N LEU A 15 2.59 -1.67 -1.17
CA LEU A 15 1.63 -0.74 -0.56
C LEU A 15 0.72 -0.12 -1.63
N GLY A 16 1.30 0.38 -2.72
CA GLY A 16 0.55 0.96 -3.84
C GLY A 16 -0.46 -0.02 -4.44
N LEU A 17 -0.08 -1.30 -4.58
CA LEU A 17 -0.97 -2.37 -5.04
C LEU A 17 -2.12 -2.63 -4.07
N GLY A 18 -1.87 -2.61 -2.75
CA GLY A 18 -2.93 -2.69 -1.75
C GLY A 18 -3.91 -1.51 -1.84
N ILE A 19 -3.41 -0.29 -1.92
CA ILE A 19 -4.24 0.92 -2.06
C ILE A 19 -5.01 0.92 -3.39
N PHE A 20 -4.44 0.39 -4.46
CA PHE A 20 -5.13 0.24 -5.75
C PHE A 20 -6.42 -0.57 -5.62
N MET A 21 -6.43 -1.64 -4.81
CA MET A 21 -7.62 -2.44 -4.58
C MET A 21 -8.75 -1.63 -3.96
N THR A 22 -8.50 -0.88 -2.91
CA THR A 22 -9.54 -0.11 -2.21
C THR A 22 -9.87 1.19 -2.92
N PHE A 23 -8.86 1.97 -3.26
CA PHE A 23 -9.07 3.33 -3.76
C PHE A 23 -9.50 3.36 -5.23
N ARG A 24 -8.89 2.49 -6.08
CA ARG A 24 -9.12 2.52 -7.53
C ARG A 24 -10.20 1.55 -7.99
N ILE A 25 -10.25 0.34 -7.42
CA ILE A 25 -11.24 -0.65 -7.81
C ILE A 25 -12.56 -0.41 -7.05
N LEU A 26 -12.54 -0.36 -5.71
CA LEU A 26 -13.77 -0.17 -4.92
C LEU A 26 -14.26 1.28 -4.82
N ASN A 27 -13.45 2.27 -5.21
CA ASN A 27 -13.71 3.69 -4.94
C ASN A 27 -13.94 3.97 -3.44
N PHE A 28 -13.24 3.25 -2.56
CA PHE A 28 -13.34 3.33 -1.12
C PHE A 28 -12.09 4.01 -0.54
N PRO A 29 -12.20 5.24 0.01
CA PRO A 29 -11.09 5.92 0.67
C PRO A 29 -10.82 5.28 2.04
N ASP A 30 -9.93 4.28 2.07
CA ASP A 30 -9.61 3.49 3.25
C ASP A 30 -8.49 4.12 4.09
N MET A 31 -8.87 4.80 5.17
CA MET A 31 -7.90 5.37 6.13
C MET A 31 -7.28 4.30 7.04
N THR A 32 -7.80 3.07 7.05
CA THR A 32 -7.21 1.95 7.80
C THR A 32 -5.79 1.63 7.34
N THR A 33 -5.45 1.98 6.10
CA THR A 33 -4.10 1.87 5.52
C THR A 33 -3.01 2.40 6.45
N GLU A 34 -3.23 3.58 7.07
CA GLU A 34 -2.27 4.18 8.01
C GLU A 34 -2.14 3.43 9.33
N GLY A 35 -3.10 2.57 9.65
CA GLY A 35 -3.07 1.65 10.80
C GLY A 35 -2.50 0.28 10.43
N SER A 36 -2.98 -0.32 9.34
CA SER A 36 -2.62 -1.68 8.91
C SER A 36 -1.15 -1.79 8.50
N PHE A 37 -0.62 -0.75 7.85
CA PHE A 37 0.78 -0.71 7.45
C PHE A 37 1.75 -0.83 8.64
N PRO A 38 1.74 0.08 9.65
CA PRO A 38 2.62 -0.05 10.80
C PRO A 38 2.26 -1.25 11.69
N LEU A 39 0.99 -1.69 11.72
CA LEU A 39 0.58 -2.91 12.42
C LEU A 39 1.31 -4.14 11.86
N GLY A 40 1.41 -4.26 10.54
CA GLY A 40 2.19 -5.32 9.89
C GLY A 40 3.66 -5.29 10.32
N GLY A 41 4.28 -4.11 10.35
CA GLY A 41 5.64 -3.93 10.86
C GLY A 41 5.78 -4.31 12.34
N ALA A 42 4.87 -3.85 13.20
CA ALA A 42 4.87 -4.13 14.63
C ALA A 42 4.76 -5.63 14.93
N VAL A 43 3.82 -6.33 14.29
CA VAL A 43 3.64 -7.79 14.45
C VAL A 43 4.87 -8.54 13.97
N SER A 44 5.36 -8.22 12.77
CA SER A 44 6.53 -8.89 12.19
C SER A 44 7.77 -8.72 13.06
N VAL A 45 8.11 -7.48 13.44
CA VAL A 45 9.31 -7.18 14.25
C VAL A 45 9.22 -7.79 15.64
N THR A 46 8.06 -7.75 16.28
CA THR A 46 7.88 -8.35 17.61
C THR A 46 8.06 -9.86 17.57
N LEU A 47 7.49 -10.55 16.59
CA LEU A 47 7.65 -12.01 16.46
C LEU A 47 9.10 -12.41 16.16
N ILE A 48 9.79 -11.64 15.28
CA ILE A 48 11.20 -11.89 14.97
C ILE A 48 12.09 -11.69 16.20
N THR A 49 11.85 -10.66 17.01
CA THR A 49 12.59 -10.44 18.27
C THR A 49 12.35 -11.54 19.30
N GLN A 50 11.21 -12.24 19.23
CA GLN A 50 10.91 -13.43 20.05
C GLN A 50 11.51 -14.73 19.47
N GLY A 51 12.25 -14.65 18.35
CA GLY A 51 12.92 -15.82 17.74
C GLY A 51 12.05 -16.59 16.73
N VAL A 52 10.89 -16.06 16.34
CA VAL A 52 10.06 -16.68 15.32
C VAL A 52 10.71 -16.50 13.94
N ASN A 53 10.56 -17.50 13.07
CA ASN A 53 11.06 -17.43 11.70
C ASN A 53 10.48 -16.21 10.95
N PRO A 54 11.32 -15.40 10.25
CA PRO A 54 10.88 -14.19 9.55
C PRO A 54 9.73 -14.39 8.55
N PHE A 55 9.69 -15.54 7.85
CA PHE A 55 8.58 -15.85 6.96
C PHE A 55 7.25 -16.04 7.70
N LEU A 56 7.27 -16.77 8.83
CA LEU A 56 6.07 -16.95 9.65
C LEU A 56 5.63 -15.65 10.30
N ALA A 57 6.58 -14.82 10.73
CA ALA A 57 6.32 -13.49 11.29
C ALA A 57 5.66 -12.57 10.24
N THR A 58 6.12 -12.61 8.99
CA THR A 58 5.52 -11.85 7.88
C THR A 58 4.12 -12.37 7.54
N LEU A 59 3.92 -13.69 7.54
CA LEU A 59 2.59 -14.26 7.32
C LEU A 59 1.60 -13.88 8.43
N ALA A 60 2.06 -13.88 9.70
CA ALA A 60 1.27 -13.40 10.83
C ALA A 60 0.91 -11.91 10.70
N ALA A 61 1.84 -11.09 10.17
CA ALA A 61 1.60 -9.68 9.89
C ALA A 61 0.49 -9.49 8.82
N VAL A 62 0.50 -10.29 7.75
CA VAL A 62 -0.59 -10.32 6.75
C VAL A 62 -1.91 -10.67 7.42
N GLY A 63 -1.93 -11.69 8.29
CA GLY A 63 -3.11 -12.06 9.07
C GLY A 63 -3.65 -10.91 9.93
N ALA A 64 -2.76 -10.17 10.60
CA ALA A 64 -3.15 -8.99 11.38
C ALA A 64 -3.75 -7.89 10.51
N GLY A 65 -3.19 -7.65 9.31
CA GLY A 65 -3.76 -6.73 8.34
C GLY A 65 -5.14 -7.17 7.84
N CYS A 66 -5.31 -8.46 7.55
CA CYS A 66 -6.62 -9.02 7.18
C CYS A 66 -7.67 -8.84 8.30
N LEU A 67 -7.28 -8.97 9.56
CA LEU A 67 -8.17 -8.71 10.71
C LEU A 67 -8.54 -7.23 10.83
N ALA A 68 -7.61 -6.31 10.58
CA ALA A 68 -7.90 -4.88 10.52
C ALA A 68 -8.87 -4.56 9.36
N GLY A 69 -8.63 -5.15 8.18
CA GLY A 69 -9.53 -5.04 7.03
C GLY A 69 -10.92 -5.64 7.29
N LEU A 70 -10.99 -6.76 8.03
CA LEU A 70 -12.25 -7.35 8.47
C LEU A 70 -13.00 -6.41 9.42
N ALA A 71 -12.29 -5.80 10.37
CA ALA A 71 -12.89 -4.88 11.33
C ALA A 71 -13.51 -3.67 10.62
N VAL A 72 -12.76 -2.99 9.73
CA VAL A 72 -13.30 -1.84 8.97
C VAL A 72 -14.46 -2.27 8.07
N GLY A 73 -14.33 -3.43 7.38
CA GLY A 73 -15.38 -3.95 6.52
C GLY A 73 -16.67 -4.27 7.29
N LEU A 74 -16.59 -4.81 8.51
CA LEU A 74 -17.75 -5.07 9.36
C LEU A 74 -18.39 -3.77 9.87
N LEU A 75 -17.60 -2.80 10.31
CA LEU A 75 -18.10 -1.49 10.74
C LEU A 75 -18.85 -0.78 9.62
N TYR A 76 -18.33 -0.85 8.39
CA TYR A 76 -18.95 -0.26 7.22
C TYR A 76 -20.20 -1.02 6.79
N THR A 77 -20.09 -2.34 6.52
CA THR A 77 -21.17 -3.10 5.90
C THR A 77 -22.31 -3.45 6.86
N LYS A 78 -22.00 -3.86 8.10
CA LYS A 78 -22.98 -4.22 9.13
C LYS A 78 -23.29 -3.07 10.07
N GLY A 79 -22.26 -2.31 10.48
CA GLY A 79 -22.42 -1.16 11.36
C GLY A 79 -23.01 0.05 10.66
N LYS A 80 -23.02 0.08 9.31
CA LYS A 80 -23.48 1.21 8.47
C LYS A 80 -22.76 2.53 8.82
N ILE A 81 -21.54 2.43 9.32
CA ILE A 81 -20.70 3.59 9.63
C ILE A 81 -20.10 4.11 8.31
N PRO A 82 -20.07 5.43 8.07
CA PRO A 82 -19.46 6.01 6.87
C PRO A 82 -18.01 5.52 6.67
N THR A 83 -17.60 5.34 5.41
CA THR A 83 -16.31 4.79 5.00
C THR A 83 -15.13 5.42 5.73
N LEU A 84 -15.05 6.76 5.70
CA LEU A 84 -13.97 7.50 6.32
C LEU A 84 -13.90 7.29 7.84
N LEU A 85 -15.07 7.33 8.50
CA LEU A 85 -15.14 7.18 9.95
C LEU A 85 -14.78 5.76 10.40
N SER A 86 -15.24 4.72 9.69
CA SER A 86 -14.89 3.33 9.98
C SER A 86 -13.37 3.10 9.87
N GLY A 87 -12.74 3.68 8.83
CA GLY A 87 -11.29 3.61 8.66
C GLY A 87 -10.51 4.29 9.79
N ILE A 88 -10.93 5.50 10.20
CA ILE A 88 -10.29 6.24 11.30
C ILE A 88 -10.43 5.49 12.63
N LEU A 89 -11.60 4.89 12.91
CA LEU A 89 -11.81 4.10 14.14
C LEU A 89 -10.86 2.90 14.21
N VAL A 90 -10.71 2.15 13.10
CA VAL A 90 -9.81 1.01 13.08
C VAL A 90 -8.35 1.46 13.12
N MET A 91 -7.97 2.52 12.39
CA MET A 91 -6.64 3.10 12.42
C MET A 91 -6.21 3.46 13.86
N THR A 92 -7.06 4.17 14.61
CA THR A 92 -6.77 4.55 16.01
C THR A 92 -6.70 3.34 16.94
N SER A 93 -7.52 2.31 16.71
CA SER A 93 -7.47 1.04 17.42
C SER A 93 -6.16 0.30 17.14
N CYS A 94 -5.72 0.24 15.88
CA CYS A 94 -4.43 -0.36 15.50
C CYS A 94 -3.26 0.31 16.21
N HIS A 95 -3.28 1.65 16.39
CA HIS A 95 -2.23 2.35 17.12
C HIS A 95 -2.08 1.83 18.57
N SER A 96 -3.18 1.66 19.28
CA SER A 96 -3.18 1.10 20.64
C SER A 96 -2.75 -0.37 20.66
N ILE A 97 -3.20 -1.17 19.69
CA ILE A 97 -2.82 -2.58 19.54
C ILE A 97 -1.31 -2.71 19.31
N MET A 98 -0.73 -1.85 18.46
CA MET A 98 0.73 -1.85 18.25
C MET A 98 1.51 -1.56 19.53
N LEU A 99 1.08 -0.59 20.33
CA LEU A 99 1.71 -0.31 21.63
C LEU A 99 1.59 -1.50 22.60
N MET A 100 0.46 -2.21 22.61
CA MET A 100 0.28 -3.43 23.41
C MET A 100 1.22 -4.55 22.95
N ILE A 101 1.39 -4.75 21.65
CA ILE A 101 2.22 -5.82 21.07
C ILE A 101 3.71 -5.53 21.27
N MET A 102 4.16 -4.31 21.00
CA MET A 102 5.58 -3.92 21.09
C MET A 102 6.01 -3.52 22.51
N GLY A 103 5.08 -3.13 23.38
CA GLY A 103 5.36 -2.61 24.72
C GLY A 103 6.06 -1.23 24.73
N ARG A 104 6.35 -0.65 23.58
CA ARG A 104 7.03 0.64 23.38
C ARG A 104 6.69 1.20 22.00
N ALA A 105 6.94 2.50 21.79
CA ALA A 105 6.61 3.18 20.53
C ALA A 105 7.50 2.76 19.35
N ASN A 106 8.74 2.34 19.63
CA ASN A 106 9.71 1.89 18.62
C ASN A 106 10.41 0.62 19.08
N LEU A 107 10.49 -0.39 18.21
CA LEU A 107 11.14 -1.68 18.46
C LEU A 107 12.12 -2.01 17.33
N GLY A 108 13.42 -2.12 17.67
CA GLY A 108 14.49 -2.44 16.70
C GLY A 108 14.76 -3.94 16.58
N LEU A 109 15.16 -4.35 15.39
CA LEU A 109 15.64 -5.70 15.04
C LEU A 109 17.19 -5.73 15.20
N LEU A 110 17.67 -5.88 16.43
CA LEU A 110 19.11 -5.98 16.68
C LEU A 110 19.54 -7.46 16.64
N ASN A 111 20.55 -7.76 15.80
CA ASN A 111 21.17 -9.08 15.68
C ASN A 111 20.18 -10.24 15.37
N THR A 112 19.09 -9.97 14.68
CA THR A 112 18.12 -10.99 14.28
C THR A 112 18.16 -11.20 12.76
N LYS A 113 17.96 -12.46 12.34
CA LYS A 113 17.86 -12.78 10.90
C LYS A 113 16.56 -12.20 10.34
N GLN A 114 16.65 -11.60 9.18
CA GLN A 114 15.54 -11.03 8.42
C GLN A 114 15.26 -11.89 7.17
N ILE A 115 14.14 -11.68 6.49
CA ILE A 115 13.82 -12.40 5.25
C ILE A 115 14.93 -12.21 4.21
N GLN A 116 15.47 -11.01 4.09
CA GLN A 116 16.53 -10.70 3.14
C GLN A 116 17.84 -11.45 3.43
N ASP A 117 18.08 -11.91 4.66
CA ASP A 117 19.30 -12.64 5.03
C ASP A 117 19.27 -14.12 4.64
N VAL A 118 18.15 -14.61 4.10
CA VAL A 118 18.00 -15.99 3.63
C VAL A 118 18.76 -16.23 2.32
N LEU A 119 18.94 -15.19 1.51
CA LEU A 119 19.65 -15.29 0.23
C LEU A 119 21.17 -15.13 0.43
N PRO A 120 22.01 -15.91 -0.29
CA PRO A 120 23.46 -15.94 -0.09
C PRO A 120 24.23 -14.83 -0.84
N PHE A 121 23.61 -13.69 -1.14
CA PHE A 121 24.24 -12.60 -1.88
C PHE A 121 24.58 -11.40 -0.96
N SER A 122 25.06 -10.31 -1.54
CA SER A 122 25.29 -9.07 -0.79
C SER A 122 23.96 -8.47 -0.29
N SER A 123 24.00 -7.75 0.84
CA SER A 123 22.81 -7.17 1.47
C SER A 123 21.94 -6.36 0.50
N GLU A 124 22.54 -5.53 -0.37
CA GLU A 124 21.81 -4.73 -1.36
C GLU A 124 21.09 -5.59 -2.41
N ILE A 125 21.76 -6.68 -2.88
CA ILE A 125 21.17 -7.60 -3.87
C ILE A 125 20.06 -8.41 -3.21
N ASN A 126 20.25 -8.85 -1.98
CA ASN A 126 19.24 -9.59 -1.23
C ASN A 126 17.96 -8.77 -1.04
N GLN A 127 18.09 -7.48 -0.69
CA GLN A 127 16.96 -6.56 -0.58
C GLN A 127 16.23 -6.39 -1.91
N LEU A 128 16.97 -6.22 -3.02
CA LEU A 128 16.39 -6.10 -4.35
C LEU A 128 15.62 -7.36 -4.76
N LEU A 129 16.24 -8.54 -4.60
CA LEU A 129 15.62 -9.81 -4.95
C LEU A 129 14.39 -10.11 -4.09
N THR A 130 14.46 -9.83 -2.78
CA THR A 130 13.31 -9.98 -1.88
C THR A 130 12.16 -9.08 -2.32
N GLY A 131 12.42 -7.79 -2.59
CA GLY A 131 11.41 -6.87 -3.11
C GLY A 131 10.80 -7.34 -4.42
N LEU A 132 11.63 -7.80 -5.37
CA LEU A 132 11.18 -8.29 -6.67
C LEU A 132 10.31 -9.55 -6.54
N ILE A 133 10.71 -10.52 -5.70
CA ILE A 133 9.95 -11.75 -5.46
C ILE A 133 8.58 -11.42 -4.88
N PHE A 134 8.52 -10.61 -3.82
CA PHE A 134 7.25 -10.29 -3.18
C PHE A 134 6.33 -9.44 -4.05
N VAL A 135 6.84 -8.44 -4.78
CA VAL A 135 6.04 -7.64 -5.73
C VAL A 135 5.46 -8.54 -6.83
N THR A 136 6.30 -9.38 -7.43
CA THR A 136 5.86 -10.31 -8.48
C THR A 136 4.80 -11.29 -7.95
N LEU A 137 5.02 -11.83 -6.76
CA LEU A 137 4.05 -12.72 -6.10
C LEU A 137 2.71 -12.01 -5.88
N VAL A 138 2.72 -10.79 -5.35
CA VAL A 138 1.50 -10.01 -5.11
C VAL A 138 0.78 -9.69 -6.42
N ILE A 139 1.51 -9.27 -7.47
CA ILE A 139 0.91 -9.01 -8.79
C ILE A 139 0.26 -10.28 -9.36
N LEU A 140 0.94 -11.42 -9.31
CA LEU A 140 0.39 -12.69 -9.81
C LEU A 140 -0.85 -13.12 -9.02
N LEU A 141 -0.83 -13.00 -7.69
CA LEU A 141 -2.00 -13.31 -6.85
C LEU A 141 -3.17 -12.35 -7.13
N MET A 142 -2.90 -11.06 -7.33
CA MET A 142 -3.92 -10.08 -7.70
C MET A 142 -4.52 -10.37 -9.07
N LEU A 143 -3.70 -10.65 -10.09
CA LEU A 143 -4.17 -11.01 -11.43
C LEU A 143 -5.02 -12.26 -11.37
N PHE A 144 -4.53 -13.32 -10.71
CA PHE A 144 -5.29 -14.55 -10.53
C PHE A 144 -6.63 -14.28 -9.85
N PHE A 145 -6.66 -13.49 -8.76
CA PHE A 145 -7.89 -13.14 -8.07
C PHE A 145 -8.86 -12.35 -8.97
N LEU A 146 -8.38 -11.31 -9.64
CA LEU A 146 -9.20 -10.41 -10.45
C LEU A 146 -9.78 -11.11 -11.69
N ASP A 147 -9.13 -12.15 -12.22
CA ASP A 147 -9.64 -12.98 -13.33
C ASP A 147 -10.72 -13.98 -12.88
N THR A 148 -10.86 -14.23 -11.57
CA THR A 148 -11.91 -15.10 -11.06
C THR A 148 -13.31 -14.46 -11.14
N LYS A 149 -14.37 -15.27 -11.06
CA LYS A 149 -15.76 -14.77 -10.97
C LYS A 149 -15.96 -13.84 -9.77
N LEU A 150 -15.28 -14.11 -8.64
CA LEU A 150 -15.31 -13.24 -7.47
C LEU A 150 -14.61 -11.91 -7.72
N GLY A 151 -13.46 -11.92 -8.39
CA GLY A 151 -12.75 -10.72 -8.76
C GLY A 151 -13.53 -9.85 -9.74
N GLN A 152 -14.20 -10.45 -10.73
CA GLN A 152 -15.08 -9.72 -11.66
C GLN A 152 -16.31 -9.11 -10.92
N ALA A 153 -16.90 -9.83 -9.97
CA ALA A 153 -17.98 -9.30 -9.13
C ALA A 153 -17.48 -8.15 -8.23
N TYR A 154 -16.25 -8.23 -7.76
CA TYR A 154 -15.58 -7.18 -6.99
C TYR A 154 -15.36 -5.91 -7.81
N ILE A 155 -14.85 -6.03 -9.05
CA ILE A 155 -14.70 -4.90 -9.98
C ILE A 155 -16.05 -4.28 -10.30
N ALA A 156 -17.06 -5.09 -10.66
CA ALA A 156 -18.42 -4.62 -10.95
C ALA A 156 -19.04 -3.87 -9.76
N THR A 157 -18.73 -4.30 -8.52
CA THR A 157 -19.21 -3.64 -7.30
C THR A 157 -18.63 -2.23 -7.16
N GLY A 158 -17.35 -2.04 -7.50
CA GLY A 158 -16.72 -0.73 -7.44
C GLY A 158 -17.13 0.20 -8.58
N ASP A 159 -17.36 -0.35 -9.78
CA ASP A 159 -17.78 0.44 -10.94
C ASP A 159 -19.22 0.97 -10.79
N ASN A 160 -20.16 0.11 -10.43
CA ASN A 160 -21.55 0.49 -10.20
C ASN A 160 -22.24 -0.48 -9.22
N PRO A 161 -22.31 -0.11 -7.92
CA PRO A 161 -22.91 -0.97 -6.88
C PRO A 161 -24.38 -1.31 -7.15
N ASP A 162 -25.17 -0.38 -7.71
CA ASP A 162 -26.58 -0.59 -7.95
C ASP A 162 -26.81 -1.57 -9.11
N MET A 163 -26.04 -1.45 -10.17
CA MET A 163 -26.01 -2.41 -11.26
C MET A 163 -25.56 -3.80 -10.76
N ALA A 164 -24.50 -3.87 -9.97
CA ALA A 164 -24.02 -5.14 -9.41
C ALA A 164 -25.11 -5.83 -8.58
N ARG A 165 -25.86 -5.09 -7.75
CA ARG A 165 -26.99 -5.63 -6.99
C ARG A 165 -28.13 -6.15 -7.87
N SER A 166 -28.44 -5.45 -8.97
CA SER A 166 -29.48 -5.90 -9.92
C SER A 166 -29.13 -7.23 -10.59
N PHE A 167 -27.84 -7.54 -10.75
CA PHE A 167 -27.34 -8.84 -11.21
C PHE A 167 -27.21 -9.89 -10.08
N GLY A 168 -27.68 -9.59 -8.86
CA GLY A 168 -27.66 -10.53 -7.73
C GLY A 168 -26.31 -10.61 -7.00
N ILE A 169 -25.38 -9.70 -7.26
CA ILE A 169 -24.10 -9.63 -6.54
C ILE A 169 -24.31 -9.02 -5.15
N ASN A 170 -23.82 -9.70 -4.12
CA ASN A 170 -23.84 -9.16 -2.77
C ASN A 170 -22.68 -8.17 -2.58
N THR A 171 -22.94 -6.88 -2.86
CA THR A 171 -21.94 -5.82 -2.82
C THR A 171 -21.25 -5.71 -1.46
N GLY A 172 -21.98 -5.83 -0.34
CA GLY A 172 -21.39 -5.77 0.99
C GLY A 172 -20.38 -6.90 1.28
N ARG A 173 -20.58 -8.11 0.71
CA ARG A 173 -19.55 -9.17 0.81
C ARG A 173 -18.34 -8.87 -0.05
N MET A 174 -18.52 -8.27 -1.22
CA MET A 174 -17.42 -7.90 -2.12
C MET A 174 -16.58 -6.76 -1.50
N GLU A 175 -17.23 -5.77 -0.93
CA GLU A 175 -16.58 -4.67 -0.19
C GLU A 175 -15.77 -5.20 1.00
N LEU A 176 -16.38 -6.06 1.83
CA LEU A 176 -15.71 -6.68 2.98
C LEU A 176 -14.50 -7.48 2.54
N MET A 177 -14.63 -8.32 1.51
CA MET A 177 -13.54 -9.14 0.99
C MET A 177 -12.40 -8.27 0.43
N GLY A 178 -12.74 -7.23 -0.32
CA GLY A 178 -11.76 -6.29 -0.86
C GLY A 178 -10.96 -5.57 0.22
N LEU A 179 -11.62 -5.11 1.29
CA LEU A 179 -10.98 -4.48 2.44
C LEU A 179 -10.06 -5.46 3.20
N VAL A 180 -10.46 -6.72 3.37
CA VAL A 180 -9.64 -7.76 4.00
C VAL A 180 -8.37 -8.02 3.19
N LEU A 181 -8.50 -8.25 1.88
CA LEU A 181 -7.36 -8.55 1.01
C LEU A 181 -6.42 -7.36 0.88
N SER A 182 -6.94 -6.16 0.67
CA SER A 182 -6.15 -4.94 0.57
C SER A 182 -5.33 -4.68 1.83
N ASN A 183 -5.97 -4.69 3.01
CA ASN A 183 -5.28 -4.45 4.27
C ASN A 183 -4.25 -5.55 4.60
N GLY A 184 -4.49 -6.79 4.15
CA GLY A 184 -3.49 -7.86 4.20
C GLY A 184 -2.24 -7.56 3.36
N VAL A 185 -2.41 -7.08 2.12
CA VAL A 185 -1.31 -6.66 1.25
C VAL A 185 -0.59 -5.43 1.80
N ILE A 186 -1.33 -4.47 2.37
CA ILE A 186 -0.76 -3.27 3.01
C ILE A 186 0.10 -3.65 4.22
N ALA A 187 -0.37 -4.57 5.06
CA ALA A 187 0.39 -5.06 6.21
C ALA A 187 1.62 -5.88 5.80
N LEU A 188 1.56 -6.62 4.67
CA LEU A 188 2.72 -7.25 4.07
C LEU A 188 3.80 -6.23 3.72
N ALA A 189 3.41 -5.12 3.06
CA ALA A 189 4.33 -4.03 2.74
C ALA A 189 4.97 -3.46 4.03
N GLY A 190 4.17 -3.21 5.07
CA GLY A 190 4.64 -2.74 6.36
C GLY A 190 5.63 -3.68 7.04
N ALA A 191 5.36 -4.99 6.99
CA ALA A 191 6.25 -6.01 7.53
C ALA A 191 7.60 -6.08 6.81
N LEU A 192 7.59 -6.01 5.47
CA LEU A 192 8.82 -6.03 4.65
C LEU A 192 9.65 -4.77 4.84
N ILE A 193 8.99 -3.59 4.89
CA ILE A 193 9.68 -2.31 5.12
C ILE A 193 10.28 -2.26 6.53
N ALA A 194 9.55 -2.70 7.55
CA ALA A 194 10.08 -2.74 8.92
C ALA A 194 11.29 -3.69 9.05
N GLN A 195 11.29 -4.81 8.35
CA GLN A 195 12.46 -5.70 8.28
C GLN A 195 13.61 -5.06 7.49
N GLN A 196 13.35 -4.38 6.38
CA GLN A 196 14.37 -3.71 5.58
C GLN A 196 15.01 -2.53 6.32
N GLU A 197 14.24 -1.76 7.08
CA GLU A 197 14.73 -0.64 7.90
C GLU A 197 15.33 -1.11 9.23
N GLY A 198 15.03 -2.34 9.67
CA GLY A 198 15.54 -2.92 10.91
C GLY A 198 14.81 -2.44 12.17
N TYR A 199 13.62 -1.83 12.05
CA TYR A 199 12.79 -1.41 13.18
C TYR A 199 11.33 -1.24 12.79
N ALA A 200 10.44 -1.33 13.79
CA ALA A 200 9.03 -0.92 13.68
C ALA A 200 8.77 0.31 14.55
N ASP A 201 7.94 1.23 14.09
CA ASP A 201 7.54 2.44 14.78
C ASP A 201 6.04 2.69 14.59
N VAL A 202 5.31 2.98 15.66
CA VAL A 202 3.86 3.20 15.63
C VAL A 202 3.45 4.43 14.81
N SER A 203 4.33 5.43 14.70
CA SER A 203 4.09 6.65 13.94
C SER A 203 4.43 6.53 12.45
N ARG A 204 4.99 5.38 12.02
CA ARG A 204 5.42 5.15 10.64
C ARG A 204 4.25 5.13 9.64
N GLY A 205 3.04 4.87 10.12
CA GLY A 205 1.82 4.88 9.30
C GLY A 205 1.35 6.26 8.85
N ILE A 206 1.74 7.33 9.55
CA ILE A 206 1.23 8.68 9.29
C ILE A 206 1.71 9.18 7.92
N GLY A 207 0.76 9.42 7.01
CA GLY A 207 1.01 9.91 5.65
C GLY A 207 1.40 8.81 4.66
N VAL A 208 1.37 7.54 5.03
CA VAL A 208 1.70 6.40 4.15
C VAL A 208 0.71 6.31 2.97
N ILE A 209 -0.55 6.66 3.18
CA ILE A 209 -1.56 6.70 2.11
C ILE A 209 -1.16 7.67 0.99
N VAL A 210 -0.51 8.80 1.33
CA VAL A 210 -0.04 9.78 0.36
C VAL A 210 1.05 9.17 -0.53
N VAL A 211 1.97 8.39 0.05
CA VAL A 211 3.05 7.71 -0.70
C VAL A 211 2.46 6.67 -1.66
N GLY A 212 1.51 5.86 -1.20
CA GLY A 212 0.87 4.86 -2.04
C GLY A 212 0.03 5.46 -3.17
N LEU A 213 -0.74 6.52 -2.89
CA LEU A 213 -1.49 7.25 -3.91
C LEU A 213 -0.55 7.96 -4.91
N ALA A 214 0.57 8.53 -4.43
CA ALA A 214 1.56 9.14 -5.32
C ALA A 214 2.14 8.09 -6.29
N SER A 215 2.49 6.91 -5.79
CA SER A 215 2.98 5.79 -6.62
C SER A 215 1.96 5.39 -7.69
N LEU A 216 0.69 5.27 -7.33
CA LEU A 216 -0.40 4.93 -8.23
C LEU A 216 -0.60 6.02 -9.30
N ILE A 217 -0.69 7.28 -8.89
CA ILE A 217 -0.99 8.39 -9.80
C ILE A 217 0.19 8.68 -10.74
N ILE A 218 1.43 8.64 -10.25
CA ILE A 218 2.61 8.78 -11.10
C ILE A 218 2.63 7.67 -12.16
N GLY A 219 2.34 6.42 -11.77
CA GLY A 219 2.22 5.31 -12.72
C GLY A 219 1.15 5.56 -13.79
N GLU A 220 -0.05 5.99 -13.40
CA GLU A 220 -1.16 6.27 -14.35
C GLU A 220 -0.87 7.48 -15.26
N VAL A 221 -0.13 8.48 -14.79
CA VAL A 221 0.23 9.67 -15.59
C VAL A 221 1.28 9.34 -16.65
N LEU A 222 2.23 8.46 -16.33
CA LEU A 222 3.30 8.06 -17.26
C LEU A 222 2.77 7.22 -18.44
N PHE A 223 1.71 6.44 -18.21
CA PHE A 223 1.18 5.51 -19.20
C PHE A 223 -0.32 5.74 -19.42
N LYS A 224 -0.75 5.75 -20.68
CA LYS A 224 -2.16 5.94 -21.08
C LYS A 224 -2.74 4.65 -21.66
N SER A 225 -4.06 4.44 -21.50
CA SER A 225 -4.83 3.34 -22.13
C SER A 225 -4.35 1.94 -21.75
N LEU A 226 -4.27 1.65 -20.46
CA LEU A 226 -3.70 0.41 -19.93
C LEU A 226 -4.78 -0.64 -19.66
N THR A 227 -4.46 -1.88 -19.96
CA THR A 227 -5.17 -3.06 -19.43
C THR A 227 -4.97 -3.16 -17.90
N LEU A 228 -5.79 -3.96 -17.23
CA LEU A 228 -5.70 -4.14 -15.78
C LEU A 228 -4.31 -4.65 -15.35
N ALA A 229 -3.76 -5.62 -16.09
CA ALA A 229 -2.43 -6.17 -15.83
C ALA A 229 -1.32 -5.11 -15.97
N GLU A 230 -1.39 -4.30 -17.02
CA GLU A 230 -0.43 -3.22 -17.24
C GLU A 230 -0.52 -2.18 -16.14
N ARG A 231 -1.72 -1.86 -15.63
CA ARG A 231 -1.89 -0.95 -14.48
C ARG A 231 -1.17 -1.42 -13.23
N LEU A 232 -1.18 -2.72 -12.91
CA LEU A 232 -0.44 -3.24 -11.76
C LEU A 232 1.08 -3.05 -11.93
N VAL A 233 1.61 -3.26 -13.14
CA VAL A 233 3.03 -3.01 -13.43
C VAL A 233 3.36 -1.52 -13.38
N THR A 234 2.48 -0.65 -13.87
CA THR A 234 2.73 0.81 -13.81
C THR A 234 2.77 1.36 -12.40
N ILE A 235 2.06 0.76 -11.44
CA ILE A 235 2.18 1.11 -10.01
C ILE A 235 3.60 0.86 -9.52
N VAL A 236 4.23 -0.24 -9.94
CA VAL A 236 5.63 -0.53 -9.59
C VAL A 236 6.57 0.53 -10.15
N VAL A 237 6.41 0.87 -11.43
CA VAL A 237 7.20 1.94 -12.07
C VAL A 237 6.96 3.29 -11.38
N GLY A 238 5.70 3.61 -11.04
CA GLY A 238 5.33 4.82 -10.32
C GLY A 238 5.96 4.89 -8.93
N SER A 239 5.99 3.78 -8.19
CA SER A 239 6.62 3.68 -6.88
C SER A 239 8.13 3.89 -6.96
N ILE A 240 8.79 3.26 -7.92
CA ILE A 240 10.23 3.45 -8.14
C ILE A 240 10.51 4.91 -8.53
N SER A 241 9.70 5.49 -9.43
CA SER A 241 9.83 6.90 -9.83
C SER A 241 9.65 7.85 -8.64
N TYR A 242 8.68 7.56 -7.76
CA TYR A 242 8.48 8.33 -6.53
C TYR A 242 9.70 8.27 -5.61
N GLN A 243 10.33 7.10 -5.43
CA GLN A 243 11.54 6.98 -4.62
C GLN A 243 12.73 7.73 -5.23
N PHE A 244 12.84 7.77 -6.56
CA PHE A 244 13.84 8.61 -7.22
C PHE A 244 13.60 10.10 -6.97
N LEU A 245 12.34 10.56 -6.97
CA LEU A 245 12.00 11.95 -6.63
C LEU A 245 12.37 12.28 -5.18
N VAL A 246 12.03 11.40 -4.23
CA VAL A 246 12.38 11.57 -2.81
C VAL A 246 13.91 11.61 -2.64
N TRP A 247 14.62 10.72 -3.29
CA TRP A 247 16.09 10.73 -3.27
C TRP A 247 16.65 12.03 -3.88
N GLY A 248 16.10 12.51 -4.98
CA GLY A 248 16.50 13.77 -5.61
C GLY A 248 16.35 14.97 -4.67
N VAL A 249 15.26 15.03 -3.90
CA VAL A 249 15.06 16.08 -2.88
C VAL A 249 16.16 16.01 -1.79
N ILE A 250 16.51 14.81 -1.34
CA ILE A 250 17.58 14.61 -0.35
C ILE A 250 18.95 14.99 -0.94
N ALA A 251 19.24 14.60 -2.18
CA ALA A 251 20.49 14.90 -2.86
C ALA A 251 20.70 16.40 -3.11
N LEU A 252 19.63 17.18 -3.25
CA LEU A 252 19.66 18.65 -3.33
C LEU A 252 19.93 19.33 -1.97
N GLY A 253 20.10 18.56 -0.89
CA GLY A 253 20.43 19.09 0.43
C GLY A 253 19.24 19.57 1.26
N PHE A 254 18.01 19.24 0.85
CA PHE A 254 16.83 19.54 1.65
C PHE A 254 16.76 18.71 2.92
N ASN A 255 16.27 19.31 4.01
CA ASN A 255 16.19 18.65 5.30
C ASN A 255 15.17 17.50 5.27
N THR A 256 15.61 16.30 5.65
CA THR A 256 14.80 15.08 5.69
C THR A 256 13.62 15.15 6.65
N SER A 257 13.65 16.04 7.65
CA SER A 257 12.53 16.28 8.56
C SER A 257 11.27 16.76 7.85
N TYR A 258 11.40 17.37 6.68
CA TYR A 258 10.29 17.90 5.88
C TYR A 258 9.89 16.99 4.70
N LEU A 259 10.32 15.74 4.67
CA LEU A 259 9.99 14.80 3.59
C LEU A 259 8.48 14.63 3.37
N ARG A 260 7.68 14.67 4.42
CA ARG A 260 6.21 14.60 4.31
C ARG A 260 5.63 15.79 3.54
N LEU A 261 6.18 17.00 3.74
CA LEU A 261 5.77 18.19 3.00
C LEU A 261 6.13 18.06 1.51
N TYR A 262 7.36 17.63 1.21
CA TYR A 262 7.80 17.44 -0.17
C TYR A 262 7.00 16.36 -0.89
N SER A 263 6.69 15.25 -0.21
CA SER A 263 5.81 14.19 -0.72
C SER A 263 4.43 14.71 -1.11
N ALA A 264 3.83 15.51 -0.23
CA ALA A 264 2.52 16.12 -0.49
C ALA A 264 2.56 17.11 -1.66
N LEU A 265 3.62 17.91 -1.78
CA LEU A 265 3.82 18.83 -2.91
C LEU A 265 4.03 18.08 -4.22
N ILE A 266 4.82 17.00 -4.23
CA ILE A 266 5.01 16.14 -5.41
C ILE A 266 3.67 15.56 -5.85
N LEU A 267 2.89 15.00 -4.92
CA LEU A 267 1.57 14.45 -5.24
C LEU A 267 0.64 15.53 -5.79
N ALA A 268 0.58 16.71 -5.15
CA ALA A 268 -0.25 17.82 -5.59
C ALA A 268 0.12 18.28 -7.01
N THR A 269 1.41 18.40 -7.32
CA THR A 269 1.87 18.77 -8.67
C THR A 269 1.51 17.70 -9.70
N CYS A 270 1.68 16.41 -9.37
CA CYS A 270 1.30 15.30 -10.26
C CYS A 270 -0.21 15.26 -10.55
N LEU A 271 -1.06 15.65 -9.60
CA LEU A 271 -2.52 15.72 -9.79
C LEU A 271 -2.95 16.95 -10.60
N VAL A 272 -2.31 18.09 -10.37
CA VAL A 272 -2.68 19.37 -11.00
C VAL A 272 -2.23 19.45 -12.46
N ILE A 273 -1.04 18.92 -12.81
CA ILE A 273 -0.49 19.01 -14.17
C ILE A 273 -1.41 18.38 -15.23
N PRO A 274 -1.94 17.15 -15.09
CA PRO A 274 -2.87 16.59 -16.07
C PRO A 274 -4.16 17.38 -16.19
N SER A 275 -4.72 17.85 -15.08
CA SER A 275 -5.94 18.65 -15.04
C SER A 275 -5.79 19.97 -15.78
N LEU A 276 -4.65 20.66 -15.61
CA LEU A 276 -4.33 21.88 -16.34
C LEU A 276 -4.16 21.59 -17.84
N LYS A 277 -3.44 20.53 -18.20
CA LYS A 277 -3.22 20.15 -19.60
C LYS A 277 -4.53 19.88 -20.33
N ASP A 278 -5.47 19.15 -19.70
CA ASP A 278 -6.78 18.89 -20.30
C ASP A 278 -7.62 20.16 -20.45
N LYS A 279 -7.53 21.10 -19.52
CA LYS A 279 -8.22 22.39 -19.57
C LYS A 279 -7.68 23.28 -20.71
N TYR A 280 -6.34 23.37 -20.84
CA TYR A 280 -5.71 24.18 -21.89
C TYR A 280 -5.88 23.56 -23.28
N LEU A 281 -5.81 22.24 -23.44
CA LEU A 281 -5.98 21.57 -24.73
C LEU A 281 -7.43 21.59 -25.21
N LYS A 282 -8.43 21.54 -24.31
CA LYS A 282 -9.85 21.73 -24.69
C LYS A 282 -10.16 23.19 -25.06
N GLY A 283 -9.52 24.18 -24.43
CA GLY A 283 -9.67 25.60 -24.78
C GLY A 283 -9.17 25.94 -26.17
N VAL A 284 -8.16 25.24 -26.69
CA VAL A 284 -7.61 25.46 -28.05
C VAL A 284 -8.48 24.82 -29.15
N LYS A 285 -9.31 23.80 -28.84
CA LYS A 285 -10.21 23.16 -29.82
C LYS A 285 -11.54 23.88 -30.02
N LEU A 286 -11.90 24.85 -29.21
CA LEU A 286 -13.14 25.64 -29.34
C LEU A 286 -12.94 26.95 -30.11
N SER A 287 -11.73 27.21 -30.61
CA SER A 287 -11.37 28.41 -31.37
C SER A 287 -11.08 28.10 -32.86
N LYS A 288 -11.81 27.11 -33.41
CA LYS A 288 -11.80 26.88 -34.87
C LYS A 288 -13.23 26.75 -35.42
#